data_ff0cd3e5bcacdd0cf582aa5b6f1f12f4
#
_entry.id   ff0cd3e5bcacdd0cf582aa5b6f1f12f4
#
_cell.length_a   1.000
_cell.length_b   1.000
_cell.length_c   1.000
_cell.angle_alpha   90.00
_cell.angle_beta   90.00
_cell.angle_gamma   90.00
#
_symmetry.space_group_name_H-M   'P 1'
#
loop_
_entity.id
_entity.type
_entity.pdbx_description
1 polymer ?
#
loop_
_entity_poly.entity_id
_entity_poly.type
_entity_poly.pdbx_seq_one_letter_code
_entity_poly.pdbx_strand_id
1 'polypeptide(L)'
;IDADFGFSRYAERIGQSANSFEELYEKLNDQHTFTDEFTLKILQEKLDLVQPKLVCFSVPFPGNLYAAFRSAQFIKANYPNIKIAMGGGFPNTELRELKDARVFEFFDYITLDDGELPLELVYENAISNKNISEAEFKRTFILENKEVKYINNTARSDYKQAFVGTPDYSNLLLDQYISVIEIANPMHSLWSDGRWNKLTMAHGCYWGKCTFCDISLDYIKIYEPISAKILVDRMEEL
;
A
#
# COMPACT_ATOMS: atom_id res chain seq x y z
N ILE A 1 20.50 18.50 4.72
CA ILE A 1 20.52 18.05 3.33
C ILE A 1 19.18 18.41 2.69
N ASP A 2 18.09 17.94 3.21
CA ASP A 2 16.74 18.29 2.76
C ASP A 2 15.90 18.68 3.98
N ALA A 3 15.16 19.82 3.91
CA ALA A 3 14.38 20.32 5.03
C ALA A 3 13.16 19.43 5.35
N ASP A 4 12.68 18.71 4.34
CA ASP A 4 11.47 17.89 4.41
C ASP A 4 11.75 16.41 4.68
N PHE A 5 13.03 16.01 4.73
CA PHE A 5 13.47 14.65 5.00
C PHE A 5 14.31 14.52 6.27
N GLY A 6 14.08 13.52 7.08
CA GLY A 6 14.86 13.24 8.29
C GLY A 6 14.93 11.75 8.62
N PHE A 7 16.13 11.25 8.90
CA PHE A 7 16.35 9.85 9.29
C PHE A 7 15.69 9.44 10.61
N SER A 8 15.37 10.40 11.48
CA SER A 8 14.75 10.10 12.77
C SER A 8 13.25 9.80 12.72
N ARG A 9 12.64 10.06 11.56
CA ARG A 9 11.20 9.87 11.39
C ARG A 9 10.94 9.31 10.01
N TYR A 10 10.75 8.12 9.75
CA TYR A 10 10.33 7.51 8.48
C TYR A 10 9.13 8.17 7.77
N ALA A 11 8.91 9.45 8.00
CA ALA A 11 7.77 10.16 7.52
C ALA A 11 8.24 11.47 6.88
N GLU A 12 7.84 11.68 5.67
CA GLU A 12 7.88 12.98 5.03
C GLU A 12 7.00 13.94 5.83
N ARG A 13 7.51 15.15 6.13
CA ARG A 13 6.73 16.15 6.87
C ARG A 13 5.46 16.54 6.15
N ILE A 14 5.50 16.56 4.83
CA ILE A 14 4.37 16.89 3.97
C ILE A 14 3.22 15.91 4.16
N GLY A 15 3.53 14.61 4.30
CA GLY A 15 2.52 13.59 4.53
C GLY A 15 1.87 13.63 5.91
N GLN A 16 2.48 14.31 6.89
CA GLN A 16 1.92 14.47 8.24
C GLN A 16 0.76 15.48 8.28
N SER A 17 0.66 16.35 7.28
CA SER A 17 -0.41 17.37 7.15
C SER A 17 -1.62 16.87 6.39
N ALA A 18 -1.83 15.57 6.24
CA ALA A 18 -2.86 14.95 5.41
C ALA A 18 -4.32 15.23 5.84
N ASN A 19 -4.55 16.29 6.59
CA ASN A 19 -5.89 16.81 6.89
C ASN A 19 -6.59 17.41 5.65
N SER A 20 -5.83 17.72 4.60
CA SER A 20 -6.32 18.28 3.35
C SER A 20 -5.50 17.77 2.17
N PHE A 21 -6.17 17.31 1.12
CA PHE A 21 -5.52 16.95 -0.14
C PHE A 21 -4.89 18.16 -0.84
N GLU A 22 -5.36 19.39 -0.55
CA GLU A 22 -4.90 20.62 -1.19
C GLU A 22 -3.39 20.84 -1.00
N GLU A 23 -2.88 20.74 0.23
CA GLU A 23 -1.46 20.93 0.52
C GLU A 23 -0.57 19.92 -0.23
N LEU A 24 -1.01 18.66 -0.29
CA LEU A 24 -0.33 17.61 -1.06
C LEU A 24 -0.35 17.92 -2.55
N TYR A 25 -1.51 18.30 -3.08
CA TYR A 25 -1.69 18.60 -4.50
C TYR A 25 -0.85 19.80 -4.94
N GLU A 26 -0.81 20.89 -4.15
CA GLU A 26 0.06 22.04 -4.38
C GLU A 26 1.53 21.60 -4.41
N LYS A 27 1.95 20.81 -3.43
CA LYS A 27 3.35 20.32 -3.34
C LYS A 27 3.76 19.44 -4.52
N LEU A 28 2.84 18.67 -5.07
CA LEU A 28 3.08 17.86 -6.28
C LEU A 28 3.24 18.72 -7.55
N ASN A 29 2.78 19.97 -7.53
CA ASN A 29 2.99 20.93 -8.61
C ASN A 29 4.25 21.79 -8.43
N ASP A 30 4.91 21.74 -7.25
CA ASP A 30 6.19 22.40 -7.02
C ASP A 30 7.35 21.67 -7.71
N GLN A 31 8.52 22.31 -7.71
CA GLN A 31 9.75 21.69 -8.19
C GLN A 31 10.08 20.44 -7.40
N HIS A 32 10.73 19.48 -8.06
CA HIS A 32 11.21 18.26 -7.43
C HIS A 32 12.16 18.58 -6.28
N THR A 33 11.99 17.87 -5.17
CA THR A 33 12.94 17.92 -4.06
C THR A 33 14.19 17.10 -4.40
N PHE A 34 15.23 17.27 -3.61
CA PHE A 34 16.42 16.42 -3.72
C PHE A 34 16.10 14.93 -3.59
N THR A 35 15.17 14.58 -2.71
CA THR A 35 14.74 13.18 -2.51
C THR A 35 13.97 12.65 -3.72
N ASP A 36 13.14 13.48 -4.36
CA ASP A 36 12.41 13.11 -5.58
C ASP A 36 13.37 12.71 -6.70
N GLU A 37 14.46 13.45 -6.91
CA GLU A 37 15.42 13.18 -7.97
C GLU A 37 15.98 11.75 -7.89
N PHE A 38 16.36 11.31 -6.69
CA PHE A 38 16.86 9.95 -6.47
C PHE A 38 15.77 8.90 -6.57
N THR A 39 14.63 9.15 -5.93
CA THR A 39 13.51 8.21 -5.93
C THR A 39 13.00 7.96 -7.35
N LEU A 40 12.79 9.02 -8.12
CA LEU A 40 12.27 8.90 -9.48
C LEU A 40 13.28 8.25 -10.43
N LYS A 41 14.58 8.50 -10.25
CA LYS A 41 15.62 7.82 -11.01
C LYS A 41 15.61 6.31 -10.77
N ILE A 42 15.58 5.89 -9.51
CA ILE A 42 15.52 4.46 -9.14
C ILE A 42 14.22 3.83 -9.66
N LEU A 43 13.11 4.53 -9.52
CA LEU A 43 11.82 4.09 -10.03
C LEU A 43 11.88 3.87 -11.55
N GLN A 44 12.42 4.82 -12.29
CA GLN A 44 12.59 4.72 -13.73
C GLN A 44 13.41 3.49 -14.12
N GLU A 45 14.58 3.30 -13.50
CA GLU A 45 15.45 2.15 -13.76
C GLU A 45 14.70 0.82 -13.54
N LYS A 46 13.85 0.75 -12.49
CA LYS A 46 13.04 -0.45 -12.21
C LYS A 46 11.90 -0.64 -13.21
N LEU A 47 11.22 0.42 -13.58
CA LEU A 47 10.14 0.36 -14.57
C LEU A 47 10.67 -0.08 -15.95
N ASP A 48 11.81 0.46 -16.38
CA ASP A 48 12.44 0.10 -17.64
C ASP A 48 12.92 -1.36 -17.66
N LEU A 49 13.40 -1.85 -16.51
CA LEU A 49 13.84 -3.23 -16.36
C LEU A 49 12.67 -4.23 -16.35
N VAL A 50 11.63 -3.94 -15.58
CA VAL A 50 10.52 -4.88 -15.30
C VAL A 50 9.41 -4.76 -16.34
N GLN A 51 9.20 -3.57 -16.90
CA GLN A 51 8.12 -3.23 -17.84
C GLN A 51 6.73 -3.69 -17.34
N PRO A 52 6.32 -3.31 -16.12
CA PRO A 52 5.07 -3.77 -15.55
C PRO A 52 3.87 -3.20 -16.29
N LYS A 53 2.75 -3.92 -16.29
CA LYS A 53 1.46 -3.41 -16.77
C LYS A 53 0.61 -2.82 -15.64
N LEU A 54 0.88 -3.23 -14.41
CA LEU A 54 0.22 -2.76 -13.20
C LEU A 54 1.27 -2.49 -12.13
N VAL A 55 1.20 -1.32 -11.50
CA VAL A 55 2.00 -0.93 -10.33
C VAL A 55 1.07 -0.75 -9.15
N CYS A 56 1.37 -1.41 -8.04
CA CYS A 56 0.58 -1.32 -6.81
C CYS A 56 1.40 -0.64 -5.72
N PHE A 57 0.85 0.43 -5.14
CA PHE A 57 1.42 1.12 -4.00
C PHE A 57 0.75 0.67 -2.71
N SER A 58 1.54 0.17 -1.76
CA SER A 58 1.09 0.00 -0.39
C SER A 58 1.49 1.22 0.43
N VAL A 59 0.51 2.01 0.85
CA VAL A 59 0.70 3.23 1.63
C VAL A 59 0.24 2.96 3.06
N PRO A 60 1.16 2.57 3.97
CA PRO A 60 0.79 2.20 5.33
C PRO A 60 0.45 3.40 6.21
N PHE A 61 1.11 4.55 6.02
CA PHE A 61 1.01 5.71 6.88
C PHE A 61 1.00 7.02 6.07
N PRO A 62 0.49 8.13 6.65
CA PRO A 62 0.51 9.46 6.00
C PRO A 62 1.90 9.88 5.50
N GLY A 63 2.97 9.52 6.23
CA GLY A 63 4.34 9.84 5.86
C GLY A 63 4.87 9.20 4.58
N ASN A 64 4.15 8.24 4.01
CA ASN A 64 4.50 7.62 2.73
C ASN A 64 3.67 8.18 1.56
N LEU A 65 2.73 9.08 1.86
CA LEU A 65 1.71 9.50 0.90
C LEU A 65 2.32 10.34 -0.24
N TYR A 66 3.15 11.32 0.10
CA TYR A 66 3.79 12.19 -0.88
C TYR A 66 4.62 11.38 -1.88
N ALA A 67 5.48 10.47 -1.41
CA ALA A 67 6.32 9.65 -2.27
C ALA A 67 5.49 8.74 -3.20
N ALA A 68 4.36 8.21 -2.70
CA ALA A 68 3.45 7.41 -3.51
C ALA A 68 2.81 8.25 -4.63
N PHE A 69 2.30 9.44 -4.31
CA PHE A 69 1.70 10.35 -5.29
C PHE A 69 2.73 10.89 -6.29
N ARG A 70 3.92 11.28 -5.82
CA ARG A 70 5.01 11.75 -6.71
C ARG A 70 5.45 10.65 -7.66
N SER A 71 5.57 9.42 -7.18
CA SER A 71 5.88 8.26 -8.02
C SER A 71 4.78 7.96 -9.04
N ALA A 72 3.52 7.99 -8.60
CA ALA A 72 2.37 7.80 -9.48
C ALA A 72 2.27 8.88 -10.56
N GLN A 73 2.51 10.16 -10.20
CA GLN A 73 2.59 11.28 -11.14
C GLN A 73 3.64 11.03 -12.22
N PHE A 74 4.83 10.61 -11.82
CA PHE A 74 5.91 10.28 -12.73
C PHE A 74 5.52 9.14 -13.69
N ILE A 75 4.90 8.07 -13.17
CA ILE A 75 4.44 6.93 -13.97
C ILE A 75 3.37 7.39 -14.98
N LYS A 76 2.37 8.14 -14.54
CA LYS A 76 1.31 8.66 -15.43
C LYS A 76 1.87 9.51 -16.57
N ALA A 77 2.88 10.34 -16.27
CA ALA A 77 3.50 11.22 -17.27
C ALA A 77 4.37 10.47 -18.29
N ASN A 78 5.13 9.45 -17.84
CA ASN A 78 6.15 8.82 -18.67
C ASN A 78 5.75 7.43 -19.18
N TYR A 79 4.81 6.75 -18.50
CA TYR A 79 4.37 5.38 -18.79
C TYR A 79 2.83 5.29 -18.79
N PRO A 80 2.13 5.99 -19.72
CA PRO A 80 0.66 6.16 -19.65
C PRO A 80 -0.13 4.85 -19.79
N ASN A 81 0.51 3.79 -20.25
CA ASN A 81 -0.13 2.47 -20.39
C ASN A 81 -0.09 1.64 -19.10
N ILE A 82 0.69 2.05 -18.11
CA ILE A 82 0.75 1.36 -16.82
C ILE A 82 -0.47 1.75 -15.98
N LYS A 83 -1.19 0.75 -15.48
CA LYS A 83 -2.25 0.94 -14.50
C LYS A 83 -1.66 1.07 -13.11
N ILE A 84 -2.26 1.91 -12.26
CA ILE A 84 -1.75 2.18 -10.93
C ILE A 84 -2.85 1.95 -9.89
N ALA A 85 -2.57 1.10 -8.91
CA ALA A 85 -3.44 0.88 -7.76
C ALA A 85 -2.79 1.37 -6.46
N MET A 86 -3.58 1.88 -5.53
CA MET A 86 -3.16 2.22 -4.17
C MET A 86 -3.99 1.44 -3.16
N GLY A 87 -3.33 0.95 -2.12
CA GLY A 87 -3.92 0.30 -0.96
C GLY A 87 -3.05 0.48 0.27
N GLY A 88 -3.32 -0.27 1.33
CA GLY A 88 -2.58 -0.24 2.59
C GLY A 88 -3.31 0.50 3.70
N GLY A 89 -2.62 0.73 4.82
CA GLY A 89 -3.23 1.29 6.04
C GLY A 89 -3.84 2.67 5.86
N PHE A 90 -3.17 3.57 5.13
CA PHE A 90 -3.67 4.92 4.93
C PHE A 90 -5.01 4.97 4.18
N PRO A 91 -5.21 4.32 3.02
CA PRO A 91 -6.53 4.25 2.41
C PRO A 91 -7.61 3.67 3.34
N ASN A 92 -7.27 2.66 4.13
CA ASN A 92 -8.20 2.01 5.03
C ASN A 92 -8.71 2.91 6.16
N THR A 93 -7.91 3.86 6.61
CA THR A 93 -8.28 4.76 7.72
C THR A 93 -8.79 6.11 7.21
N GLU A 94 -8.16 6.68 6.18
CA GLU A 94 -8.38 8.08 5.80
C GLU A 94 -9.23 8.23 4.53
N LEU A 95 -9.29 7.22 3.65
CA LEU A 95 -9.93 7.36 2.34
C LEU A 95 -11.28 6.64 2.21
N ARG A 96 -11.91 6.23 3.31
CA ARG A 96 -13.21 5.52 3.26
C ARG A 96 -14.35 6.34 2.67
N GLU A 97 -14.26 7.65 2.76
CA GLU A 97 -15.23 8.59 2.21
C GLU A 97 -14.62 9.43 1.08
N LEU A 98 -13.72 8.86 0.31
CA LEU A 98 -13.04 9.56 -0.78
C LEU A 98 -14.04 10.13 -1.79
N LYS A 99 -13.96 11.45 -2.02
CA LYS A 99 -14.81 12.19 -2.97
C LYS A 99 -14.00 13.05 -3.94
N ASP A 100 -12.73 13.29 -3.64
CA ASP A 100 -11.88 14.15 -4.48
C ASP A 100 -11.44 13.41 -5.74
N ALA A 101 -12.01 13.81 -6.87
CA ALA A 101 -11.71 13.19 -8.16
C ALA A 101 -10.25 13.39 -8.62
N ARG A 102 -9.57 14.44 -8.11
CA ARG A 102 -8.16 14.73 -8.48
C ARG A 102 -7.20 13.62 -8.07
N VAL A 103 -7.55 12.82 -7.07
CA VAL A 103 -6.75 11.64 -6.67
C VAL A 103 -6.57 10.66 -7.84
N PHE A 104 -7.54 10.61 -8.74
CA PHE A 104 -7.51 9.74 -9.92
C PHE A 104 -6.70 10.29 -11.11
N GLU A 105 -6.10 11.47 -10.97
CA GLU A 105 -5.03 11.92 -11.87
C GLU A 105 -3.76 11.08 -11.66
N PHE A 106 -3.62 10.48 -10.47
CA PHE A 106 -2.45 9.71 -10.03
C PHE A 106 -2.69 8.20 -10.03
N PHE A 107 -3.86 7.76 -9.58
CA PHE A 107 -4.19 6.34 -9.43
C PHE A 107 -5.41 5.97 -10.28
N ASP A 108 -5.42 4.75 -10.83
CA ASP A 108 -6.61 4.22 -11.52
C ASP A 108 -7.56 3.55 -10.53
N TYR A 109 -7.01 2.94 -9.47
CA TYR A 109 -7.76 2.17 -8.48
C TYR A 109 -7.28 2.48 -7.07
N ILE A 110 -8.21 2.56 -6.10
CA ILE A 110 -7.89 2.63 -4.68
C ILE A 110 -8.65 1.53 -3.97
N THR A 111 -7.92 0.59 -3.37
CA THR A 111 -8.50 -0.58 -2.71
C THR A 111 -8.47 -0.42 -1.20
N LEU A 112 -9.51 -0.89 -0.52
CA LEU A 112 -9.63 -0.86 0.92
C LEU A 112 -9.59 -2.26 1.53
N ASP A 113 -9.24 -2.29 2.81
CA ASP A 113 -9.22 -3.47 3.68
C ASP A 113 -8.27 -4.57 3.18
N ASP A 114 -8.69 -5.83 3.21
CA ASP A 114 -7.90 -6.95 2.71
C ASP A 114 -7.68 -6.85 1.20
N GLY A 115 -6.44 -6.78 0.80
CA GLY A 115 -6.07 -6.44 -0.57
C GLY A 115 -6.08 -7.59 -1.56
N GLU A 116 -6.11 -8.84 -1.10
CA GLU A 116 -5.93 -10.02 -1.95
C GLU A 116 -6.99 -10.11 -3.05
N LEU A 117 -8.26 -10.13 -2.68
CA LEU A 117 -9.34 -10.20 -3.66
C LEU A 117 -9.52 -8.91 -4.46
N PRO A 118 -9.50 -7.71 -3.86
CA PRO A 118 -9.53 -6.45 -4.63
C PRO A 118 -8.45 -6.36 -5.70
N LEU A 119 -7.20 -6.69 -5.36
CA LEU A 119 -6.09 -6.65 -6.33
C LEU A 119 -6.20 -7.72 -7.40
N GLU A 120 -6.69 -8.92 -7.07
CA GLU A 120 -6.96 -9.95 -8.06
C GLU A 120 -8.01 -9.48 -9.08
N LEU A 121 -9.11 -8.87 -8.61
CA LEU A 121 -10.15 -8.35 -9.50
C LEU A 121 -9.64 -7.19 -10.37
N VAL A 122 -8.84 -6.28 -9.82
CA VAL A 122 -8.16 -5.22 -10.59
C VAL A 122 -7.25 -5.83 -11.65
N TYR A 123 -6.44 -6.83 -11.30
CA TYR A 123 -5.58 -7.53 -12.26
C TYR A 123 -6.41 -8.24 -13.35
N GLU A 124 -7.48 -8.91 -12.97
CA GLU A 124 -8.36 -9.60 -13.91
C GLU A 124 -9.07 -8.65 -14.88
N ASN A 125 -9.42 -7.45 -14.42
CA ASN A 125 -10.02 -6.41 -15.26
C ASN A 125 -8.97 -5.75 -16.18
N ALA A 126 -7.88 -5.27 -15.62
CA ALA A 126 -6.97 -4.38 -16.32
C ALA A 126 -5.91 -5.09 -17.17
N ILE A 127 -5.53 -6.33 -16.81
CA ILE A 127 -4.34 -7.01 -17.35
C ILE A 127 -4.66 -8.36 -17.97
N SER A 128 -5.51 -9.15 -17.31
CA SER A 128 -5.84 -10.49 -17.78
C SER A 128 -6.91 -10.46 -18.87
N ASN A 129 -7.01 -11.55 -19.64
CA ASN A 129 -8.05 -11.70 -20.65
C ASN A 129 -9.41 -12.14 -20.08
N LYS A 130 -9.60 -12.07 -18.75
CA LYS A 130 -10.85 -12.54 -18.12
C LYS A 130 -12.02 -11.56 -18.27
N ASN A 131 -11.77 -10.31 -18.70
CA ASN A 131 -12.77 -9.28 -18.99
C ASN A 131 -13.78 -9.04 -17.85
N ILE A 132 -13.32 -9.07 -16.60
CA ILE A 132 -14.17 -8.75 -15.45
C ILE A 132 -14.58 -7.28 -15.54
N SER A 133 -15.85 -7.02 -15.31
CA SER A 133 -16.38 -5.65 -15.27
C SER A 133 -15.94 -4.93 -14.00
N GLU A 134 -15.67 -3.62 -14.09
CA GLU A 134 -15.44 -2.78 -12.90
C GLU A 134 -16.63 -2.83 -11.92
N ALA A 135 -17.85 -3.07 -12.42
CA ALA A 135 -19.04 -3.25 -11.59
C ALA A 135 -18.96 -4.48 -10.64
N GLU A 136 -18.01 -5.39 -10.87
CA GLU A 136 -17.77 -6.59 -10.04
C GLU A 136 -16.62 -6.40 -9.04
N PHE A 137 -16.07 -5.21 -8.89
CA PHE A 137 -14.98 -4.94 -7.95
C PHE A 137 -15.40 -5.14 -6.49
N LYS A 138 -14.40 -5.39 -5.65
CA LYS A 138 -14.49 -5.50 -4.20
C LYS A 138 -13.80 -4.31 -3.57
N ARG A 139 -14.50 -3.58 -2.72
CA ARG A 139 -13.94 -2.47 -1.89
C ARG A 139 -12.97 -1.56 -2.67
N THR A 140 -13.33 -1.18 -3.87
CA THR A 140 -12.47 -0.43 -4.77
C THR A 140 -13.13 0.89 -5.17
N PHE A 141 -12.40 1.99 -5.03
CA PHE A 141 -12.77 3.26 -5.64
C PHE A 141 -12.21 3.35 -7.06
N ILE A 142 -13.04 3.88 -7.95
CA ILE A 142 -12.69 4.21 -9.35
C ILE A 142 -13.22 5.59 -9.70
N LEU A 143 -12.76 6.15 -10.81
CA LEU A 143 -13.33 7.36 -11.40
C LEU A 143 -14.19 6.96 -12.61
N GLU A 144 -15.50 7.17 -12.52
CA GLU A 144 -16.42 6.96 -13.62
C GLU A 144 -17.18 8.24 -13.94
N ASN A 145 -17.16 8.69 -15.19
CA ASN A 145 -17.82 9.93 -15.63
C ASN A 145 -17.44 11.18 -14.80
N LYS A 146 -16.19 11.29 -14.36
CA LYS A 146 -15.63 12.33 -13.48
C LYS A 146 -16.17 12.32 -12.04
N GLU A 147 -16.86 11.27 -11.64
CA GLU A 147 -17.33 11.05 -10.28
C GLU A 147 -16.59 9.88 -9.64
N VAL A 148 -16.25 10.06 -8.37
CA VAL A 148 -15.65 8.98 -7.58
C VAL A 148 -16.73 7.99 -7.20
N LYS A 149 -16.52 6.72 -7.53
CA LYS A 149 -17.44 5.63 -7.20
C LYS A 149 -16.74 4.56 -6.36
N TYR A 150 -17.38 4.18 -5.29
CA TYR A 150 -17.02 3.03 -4.48
C TYR A 150 -17.81 1.80 -4.93
N ILE A 151 -17.09 0.74 -5.29
CA ILE A 151 -17.68 -0.51 -5.76
C ILE A 151 -17.31 -1.64 -4.83
N ASN A 152 -18.34 -2.38 -4.38
CA ASN A 152 -18.21 -3.55 -3.51
C ASN A 152 -19.32 -4.56 -3.84
N ASN A 153 -19.37 -5.02 -5.09
CA ASN A 153 -20.51 -5.77 -5.64
C ASN A 153 -20.21 -7.22 -5.98
N THR A 154 -18.95 -7.65 -5.99
CA THR A 154 -18.62 -9.02 -6.35
C THR A 154 -19.27 -10.03 -5.41
N ALA A 155 -19.73 -11.14 -5.96
CA ALA A 155 -20.21 -12.29 -5.19
C ALA A 155 -19.06 -13.17 -4.65
N ARG A 156 -17.80 -12.91 -5.07
CA ARG A 156 -16.64 -13.67 -4.61
C ARG A 156 -16.32 -13.34 -3.15
N SER A 157 -16.03 -14.38 -2.38
CA SER A 157 -15.62 -14.23 -0.98
C SER A 157 -14.16 -13.87 -0.87
N ASP A 158 -13.81 -13.11 0.18
CA ASP A 158 -12.41 -12.84 0.52
C ASP A 158 -11.65 -14.14 0.81
N TYR A 159 -10.34 -14.06 0.64
CA TYR A 159 -9.43 -15.13 0.98
C TYR A 159 -9.35 -15.29 2.50
N LYS A 160 -9.48 -16.53 2.97
CA LYS A 160 -9.26 -16.80 4.39
C LYS A 160 -7.78 -16.73 4.71
N GLN A 161 -7.45 -16.27 5.92
CA GLN A 161 -6.08 -16.12 6.39
C GLN A 161 -5.22 -17.39 6.23
N ALA A 162 -5.81 -18.55 6.31
CA ALA A 162 -5.11 -19.83 6.09
C ALA A 162 -4.59 -20.01 4.65
N PHE A 163 -5.16 -19.29 3.67
CA PHE A 163 -4.81 -19.41 2.25
C PHE A 163 -3.98 -18.25 1.71
N VAL A 164 -3.70 -17.23 2.53
CA VAL A 164 -2.88 -16.03 2.17
C VAL A 164 -1.44 -16.45 2.15
N GLY A 165 -0.85 -17.41 2.04
CA GLY A 165 0.55 -17.78 1.87
C GLY A 165 1.53 -17.20 2.90
N THR A 166 2.80 -17.41 2.62
CA THR A 166 3.94 -16.89 3.39
C THR A 166 4.48 -15.64 2.71
N PRO A 167 4.90 -14.60 3.45
CA PRO A 167 5.56 -13.45 2.85
C PRO A 167 6.83 -13.85 2.10
N ASP A 168 6.96 -13.41 0.85
CA ASP A 168 8.15 -13.65 0.02
C ASP A 168 9.02 -12.38 -0.03
N TYR A 169 10.23 -12.50 0.48
CA TYR A 169 11.22 -11.43 0.52
C TYR A 169 12.37 -11.63 -0.50
N SER A 170 12.30 -12.64 -1.36
CA SER A 170 13.39 -13.05 -2.26
C SER A 170 13.83 -11.96 -3.24
N ASN A 171 12.93 -11.04 -3.60
CA ASN A 171 13.20 -9.94 -4.51
C ASN A 171 13.62 -8.63 -3.81
N LEU A 172 13.76 -8.64 -2.49
CA LEU A 172 14.20 -7.48 -1.72
C LEU A 172 15.71 -7.54 -1.49
N LEU A 173 16.37 -6.39 -1.67
CA LEU A 173 17.81 -6.23 -1.43
C LEU A 173 18.05 -5.94 0.07
N LEU A 174 17.61 -6.87 0.95
CA LEU A 174 17.56 -6.65 2.40
C LEU A 174 18.91 -6.21 2.98
N ASP A 175 20.03 -6.74 2.47
CA ASP A 175 21.38 -6.39 2.92
C ASP A 175 21.83 -4.98 2.53
N GLN A 176 21.11 -4.32 1.62
CA GLN A 176 21.38 -2.95 1.18
C GLN A 176 20.53 -1.91 1.91
N TYR A 177 19.51 -2.32 2.68
CA TYR A 177 18.70 -1.41 3.45
C TYR A 177 19.40 -1.03 4.75
N ILE A 178 19.47 0.28 4.99
CA ILE A 178 20.01 0.83 6.23
C ILE A 178 18.98 0.61 7.34
N SER A 179 19.39 -0.04 8.42
CA SER A 179 18.59 -0.13 9.64
C SER A 179 18.76 1.14 10.46
N VAL A 180 17.67 1.86 10.72
CA VAL A 180 17.68 3.05 11.60
C VAL A 180 18.06 2.67 13.03
N ILE A 181 17.76 1.46 13.46
CA ILE A 181 18.15 0.94 14.77
C ILE A 181 19.67 0.86 14.88
N GLU A 182 20.34 0.40 13.84
CA GLU A 182 21.84 0.35 13.79
C GLU A 182 22.46 1.73 13.80
N ILE A 183 21.85 2.71 13.12
CA ILE A 183 22.33 4.10 13.12
C ILE A 183 22.11 4.76 14.48
N ALA A 184 20.94 4.58 15.09
CA ALA A 184 20.56 5.23 16.33
C ALA A 184 21.28 4.64 17.56
N ASN A 185 21.56 3.33 17.56
CA ASN A 185 22.22 2.64 18.65
C ASN A 185 22.97 1.40 18.14
N PRO A 186 24.28 1.50 17.85
CA PRO A 186 25.07 0.37 17.38
C PRO A 186 25.07 -0.85 18.31
N MET A 187 24.76 -0.68 19.60
CA MET A 187 24.64 -1.78 20.57
C MET A 187 23.49 -2.74 20.23
N HIS A 188 22.49 -2.29 19.47
CA HIS A 188 21.39 -3.18 19.03
C HIS A 188 21.90 -4.33 18.14
N SER A 189 22.96 -4.15 17.39
CA SER A 189 23.54 -5.20 16.58
C SER A 189 24.05 -6.41 17.40
N LEU A 190 24.29 -6.23 18.70
CA LEU A 190 24.69 -7.32 19.61
C LEU A 190 23.51 -8.23 20.01
N TRP A 191 22.26 -7.75 19.85
CA TRP A 191 21.07 -8.47 20.27
C TRP A 191 20.19 -8.91 19.11
N SER A 192 20.25 -8.18 18.01
CA SER A 192 19.43 -8.39 16.82
C SER A 192 20.06 -7.69 15.63
N ASP A 193 19.91 -8.26 14.45
CA ASP A 193 20.24 -7.61 13.17
C ASP A 193 19.23 -6.50 12.81
N GLY A 194 18.23 -6.26 13.67
CA GLY A 194 17.18 -5.26 13.46
C GLY A 194 16.09 -5.71 12.48
N ARG A 195 16.12 -6.95 12.05
CA ARG A 195 15.16 -7.53 11.10
C ARG A 195 14.34 -8.61 11.78
N TRP A 196 13.03 -8.54 11.64
CA TRP A 196 12.11 -9.50 12.23
C TRP A 196 11.08 -9.94 11.20
N ASN A 197 10.88 -11.22 11.10
CA ASN A 197 9.75 -11.77 10.39
C ASN A 197 8.49 -11.58 11.22
N LYS A 198 7.44 -11.04 10.61
CA LYS A 198 6.14 -10.87 11.23
C LYS A 198 5.15 -11.79 10.55
N LEU A 199 4.59 -12.72 11.31
CA LEU A 199 3.58 -13.64 10.84
C LEU A 199 2.24 -13.34 11.49
N THR A 200 1.19 -13.32 10.69
CA THR A 200 -0.18 -13.17 11.18
C THR A 200 -0.67 -14.50 11.73
N MET A 201 -0.93 -14.56 13.03
CA MET A 201 -1.49 -15.73 13.71
C MET A 201 -3.01 -15.80 13.59
N ALA A 202 -3.66 -14.65 13.50
CA ALA A 202 -5.10 -14.56 13.32
C ALA A 202 -5.42 -13.26 12.58
N HIS A 203 -6.41 -13.32 11.70
CA HIS A 203 -6.98 -12.14 11.07
C HIS A 203 -8.17 -11.64 11.87
N GLY A 204 -8.33 -10.31 11.94
CA GLY A 204 -9.40 -9.68 12.70
C GLY A 204 -9.16 -9.63 14.21
N CYS A 205 -10.22 -9.50 14.99
CA CYS A 205 -10.13 -9.30 16.43
C CYS A 205 -11.10 -10.17 17.22
N TYR A 206 -10.55 -11.04 18.07
CA TYR A 206 -11.37 -11.88 18.97
C TYR A 206 -12.14 -11.09 20.04
N TRP A 207 -11.63 -9.89 20.40
CA TRP A 207 -12.23 -9.09 21.45
C TRP A 207 -13.44 -8.27 20.97
N GLY A 208 -13.28 -7.52 19.86
CA GLY A 208 -14.36 -6.78 19.19
C GLY A 208 -15.14 -5.78 20.06
N LYS A 209 -14.55 -5.21 21.15
CA LYS A 209 -15.23 -4.33 22.11
C LYS A 209 -14.48 -3.03 22.41
N CYS A 210 -13.41 -2.73 21.69
CA CYS A 210 -12.64 -1.53 21.91
C CYS A 210 -13.40 -0.29 21.38
N THR A 211 -13.43 0.77 22.18
CA THR A 211 -14.14 2.01 21.84
C THR A 211 -13.42 2.87 20.79
N PHE A 212 -12.15 2.59 20.52
CA PHE A 212 -11.33 3.27 19.51
C PHE A 212 -11.26 2.54 18.17
N CYS A 213 -11.74 1.29 18.09
CA CYS A 213 -11.79 0.53 16.86
C CYS A 213 -13.17 0.64 16.21
N ASP A 214 -13.19 0.80 14.89
CA ASP A 214 -14.42 0.60 14.12
C ASP A 214 -14.66 -0.90 13.92
N ILE A 215 -15.38 -1.49 14.87
CA ILE A 215 -15.73 -2.90 14.89
C ILE A 215 -16.81 -3.27 13.86
N SER A 216 -17.34 -2.32 13.11
CA SER A 216 -18.29 -2.57 12.02
C SER A 216 -17.59 -3.01 10.73
N LEU A 217 -16.29 -2.72 10.62
CA LEU A 217 -15.49 -3.07 9.45
C LEU A 217 -15.30 -4.58 9.35
N ASP A 218 -15.53 -5.13 8.17
CA ASP A 218 -15.54 -6.56 7.94
C ASP A 218 -14.23 -7.23 8.38
N TYR A 219 -13.08 -6.66 8.04
CA TYR A 219 -11.77 -7.21 8.39
C TYR A 219 -11.42 -7.13 9.90
N ILE A 220 -12.08 -6.25 10.67
CA ILE A 220 -11.95 -6.19 12.13
C ILE A 220 -12.95 -7.13 12.81
N LYS A 221 -14.17 -7.22 12.27
CA LYS A 221 -15.27 -8.00 12.80
C LYS A 221 -15.05 -9.50 12.72
N ILE A 222 -14.33 -9.95 11.72
CA ILE A 222 -13.98 -11.36 11.51
C ILE A 222 -12.89 -11.74 12.51
N TYR A 223 -12.90 -12.99 12.98
CA TYR A 223 -11.80 -13.59 13.71
C TYR A 223 -11.45 -14.95 13.10
N GLU A 224 -10.34 -15.01 12.38
CA GLU A 224 -9.87 -16.20 11.69
C GLU A 224 -8.46 -16.59 12.17
N PRO A 225 -8.35 -17.43 13.22
CA PRO A 225 -7.06 -17.96 13.64
C PRO A 225 -6.56 -19.02 12.65
N ILE A 226 -5.26 -19.04 12.37
CA ILE A 226 -4.63 -20.14 11.65
C ILE A 226 -4.19 -21.23 12.60
N SER A 227 -4.05 -22.47 12.08
CA SER A 227 -3.55 -23.57 12.89
C SER A 227 -2.06 -23.42 13.22
N ALA A 228 -1.63 -23.99 14.35
CA ALA A 228 -0.22 -24.02 14.71
C ALA A 228 0.65 -24.67 13.62
N LYS A 229 0.12 -25.68 12.93
CA LYS A 229 0.81 -26.34 11.82
C LYS A 229 1.11 -25.34 10.69
N ILE A 230 0.11 -24.59 10.22
CA ILE A 230 0.29 -23.57 9.16
C ILE A 230 1.32 -22.52 9.60
N LEU A 231 1.27 -22.11 10.87
CA LEU A 231 2.23 -21.12 11.38
C LEU A 231 3.66 -21.66 11.35
N VAL A 232 3.87 -22.90 11.78
CA VAL A 232 5.20 -23.56 11.74
C VAL A 232 5.67 -23.74 10.30
N ASP A 233 4.80 -24.24 9.41
CA ASP A 233 5.14 -24.39 7.98
C ASP A 233 5.62 -23.05 7.38
N ARG A 234 4.93 -21.93 7.70
CA ARG A 234 5.33 -20.58 7.26
C ARG A 234 6.66 -20.10 7.89
N MET A 235 6.94 -20.50 9.12
CA MET A 235 8.24 -20.20 9.77
C MET A 235 9.40 -20.96 9.12
N GLU A 236 9.14 -22.15 8.60
CA GLU A 236 10.16 -22.95 7.90
C GLU A 236 10.41 -22.46 6.47
N GLU A 237 9.43 -21.77 5.86
CA GLU A 237 9.55 -21.18 4.52
C GLU A 237 10.32 -19.85 4.53
N LEU A 238 10.38 -19.13 5.66
CA LEU A 238 11.06 -17.83 5.84
C LEU A 238 12.54 -17.97 6.16
#